data_62023f386dfff4f29a21f12bf3bcfef6
#
_entry.id   62023f386dfff4f29a21f12bf3bcfef6
#
_cell.length_a   1.000
_cell.length_b   1.000
_cell.length_c   1.000
_cell.angle_alpha   90.00
_cell.angle_beta   90.00
_cell.angle_gamma   90.00
#
_symmetry.space_group_name_H-M   'P 1'
#
loop_
_entity.id
_entity.type
_entity.pdbx_description
1 polymer ?
#
loop_
_entity_poly.entity_id
_entity_poly.type
_entity_poly.pdbx_seq_one_letter_code
_entity_poly.pdbx_strand_id
1 'polypeptide(L)'
;MTKRRDTDDSINMGNAAMWTALNLGVELRKELGLRSDYGAMKAKTKGDESQAEKMRKYRAMATRITRSELKDISELTQLHGKALGPTHLVALSRLTKVGERRKIAKVAIREGWGLAELQRRMRRQLGPQKDATVVGRKRQIDLMSETAILEQISGLCLSWIRLNTQLQQTEDLPGKSGLSLLPQKLREQFTEASILIAKLQQRTDKRIERVTR
;
A
#
# COMPACT_ATOMS: atom_id res chain seq x y z
N MET A 1 6.71 -0.09 40.62
CA MET A 1 7.50 -1.20 40.01
C MET A 1 6.77 -1.98 38.89
N THR A 2 5.49 -1.81 38.66
CA THR A 2 4.65 -2.54 37.67
C THR A 2 4.95 -2.18 36.21
N LYS A 3 5.21 -0.92 35.87
CA LYS A 3 5.42 -0.47 34.46
C LYS A 3 6.62 -1.11 33.71
N ARG A 4 7.67 -1.56 34.40
CA ARG A 4 8.83 -2.20 33.74
C ARG A 4 8.53 -3.63 33.31
N ARG A 5 7.81 -4.41 34.13
CA ARG A 5 7.42 -5.78 33.75
C ARG A 5 6.52 -5.83 32.52
N ASP A 6 5.55 -4.94 32.43
CA ASP A 6 4.60 -4.90 31.29
C ASP A 6 5.29 -4.54 29.96
N THR A 7 6.37 -3.72 30.00
CA THR A 7 7.17 -3.40 28.81
C THR A 7 8.03 -4.57 28.37
N ASP A 8 8.67 -5.28 29.27
CA ASP A 8 9.53 -6.42 28.94
C ASP A 8 8.73 -7.58 28.37
N ASP A 9 7.54 -7.85 28.90
CA ASP A 9 6.62 -8.86 28.36
C ASP A 9 6.14 -8.50 26.94
N SER A 10 5.82 -7.24 26.70
CA SER A 10 5.42 -6.76 25.38
C SER A 10 6.53 -6.90 24.34
N ILE A 11 7.80 -6.64 24.73
CA ILE A 11 8.95 -6.78 23.84
C ILE A 11 9.21 -8.26 23.54
N ASN A 12 9.16 -9.11 24.52
CA ASN A 12 9.35 -10.55 24.36
C ASN A 12 8.26 -11.16 23.48
N MET A 13 7.00 -10.78 23.66
CA MET A 13 5.87 -11.18 22.79
C MET A 13 6.07 -10.67 21.35
N GLY A 14 6.49 -9.44 21.19
CA GLY A 14 6.78 -8.85 19.87
C GLY A 14 7.90 -9.62 19.16
N ASN A 15 9.00 -9.89 19.84
CA ASN A 15 10.12 -10.66 19.31
C ASN A 15 9.71 -12.10 18.97
N ALA A 16 8.99 -12.79 19.85
CA ALA A 16 8.48 -14.14 19.58
C ALA A 16 7.58 -14.16 18.35
N ALA A 17 6.67 -13.18 18.21
CA ALA A 17 5.81 -13.05 17.06
C ALA A 17 6.59 -12.80 15.75
N MET A 18 7.66 -12.01 15.78
CA MET A 18 8.53 -11.77 14.63
C MET A 18 9.25 -13.05 14.19
N TRP A 19 9.79 -13.83 15.15
CA TRP A 19 10.42 -15.11 14.87
C TRP A 19 9.43 -16.12 14.29
N THR A 20 8.23 -16.22 14.86
CA THR A 20 7.16 -17.08 14.34
C THR A 20 6.80 -16.72 12.91
N ALA A 21 6.65 -15.42 12.61
CA ALA A 21 6.33 -14.96 11.26
C ALA A 21 7.44 -15.27 10.25
N LEU A 22 8.72 -15.12 10.64
CA LEU A 22 9.86 -15.44 9.77
C LEU A 22 9.94 -16.95 9.52
N ASN A 23 9.84 -17.77 10.56
CA ASN A 23 9.88 -19.22 10.42
C ASN A 23 8.75 -19.73 9.53
N LEU A 24 7.51 -19.27 9.75
CA LEU A 24 6.37 -19.60 8.89
C LEU A 24 6.64 -19.18 7.43
N GLY A 25 7.20 -18.01 7.21
CA GLY A 25 7.56 -17.53 5.87
C GLY A 25 8.61 -18.41 5.19
N VAL A 26 9.61 -18.90 5.94
CA VAL A 26 10.64 -19.83 5.45
C VAL A 26 10.05 -21.18 5.09
N GLU A 27 9.17 -21.72 5.92
CA GLU A 27 8.47 -22.99 5.66
C GLU A 27 7.60 -22.90 4.40
N LEU A 28 6.78 -21.86 4.31
CA LEU A 28 5.95 -21.61 3.13
C LEU A 28 6.80 -21.46 1.84
N ARG A 29 7.99 -20.90 1.94
CA ARG A 29 8.91 -20.81 0.81
C ARG A 29 9.48 -22.17 0.41
N LYS A 30 9.79 -23.04 1.37
CA LYS A 30 10.25 -24.41 1.11
C LYS A 30 9.16 -25.25 0.44
N GLU A 31 7.93 -25.15 0.93
CA GLU A 31 6.81 -25.95 0.43
C GLU A 31 6.30 -25.49 -0.95
N LEU A 32 6.16 -24.17 -1.14
CA LEU A 32 5.50 -23.58 -2.32
C LEU A 32 6.46 -22.97 -3.33
N GLY A 33 7.77 -23.01 -3.05
CA GLY A 33 8.80 -22.40 -3.91
C GLY A 33 8.77 -20.86 -3.90
N LEU A 34 9.49 -20.25 -4.85
CA LEU A 34 9.60 -18.80 -4.97
C LEU A 34 8.38 -18.15 -5.62
N ARG A 35 7.75 -18.84 -6.57
CA ARG A 35 6.53 -18.36 -7.24
C ARG A 35 5.32 -18.86 -6.46
N SER A 36 4.47 -17.92 -6.01
CA SER A 36 3.21 -18.30 -5.37
C SER A 36 2.16 -18.52 -6.42
N ASP A 37 1.63 -19.70 -6.45
CA ASP A 37 0.30 -19.89 -6.95
C ASP A 37 -0.68 -19.28 -5.92
N TYR A 38 -1.52 -18.35 -6.37
CA TYR A 38 -2.54 -17.70 -5.54
C TYR A 38 -3.51 -18.75 -4.97
N GLY A 39 -3.83 -19.77 -5.76
CA GLY A 39 -4.68 -20.88 -5.38
C GLY A 39 -4.12 -21.73 -4.25
N ALA A 40 -2.81 -22.00 -4.25
CA ALA A 40 -2.17 -22.84 -3.23
C ALA A 40 -2.24 -22.23 -1.83
N MET A 41 -2.07 -20.92 -1.70
CA MET A 41 -2.23 -20.23 -0.40
C MET A 41 -3.68 -20.25 0.07
N LYS A 42 -4.63 -20.03 -0.81
CA LYS A 42 -6.06 -20.05 -0.50
C LYS A 42 -6.51 -21.45 -0.08
N ALA A 43 -6.03 -22.49 -0.76
CA ALA A 43 -6.28 -23.89 -0.39
C ALA A 43 -5.73 -24.21 1.02
N LYS A 44 -4.50 -23.78 1.32
CA LYS A 44 -3.85 -24.00 2.62
C LYS A 44 -4.60 -23.31 3.78
N THR A 45 -5.26 -22.19 3.52
CA THR A 45 -6.05 -21.45 4.53
C THR A 45 -7.53 -21.80 4.51
N LYS A 46 -7.92 -22.90 3.84
CA LYS A 46 -9.33 -23.33 3.73
C LYS A 46 -10.27 -22.22 3.24
N GLY A 47 -9.76 -21.34 2.36
CA GLY A 47 -10.50 -20.23 1.79
C GLY A 47 -10.46 -18.92 2.58
N ASP A 48 -9.84 -18.87 3.75
CA ASP A 48 -9.64 -17.63 4.50
C ASP A 48 -8.65 -16.71 3.78
N GLU A 49 -9.20 -15.68 3.12
CA GLU A 49 -8.43 -14.74 2.32
C GLU A 49 -7.51 -13.85 3.18
N SER A 50 -7.92 -13.50 4.40
CA SER A 50 -7.12 -12.68 5.32
C SER A 50 -5.87 -13.44 5.77
N GLN A 51 -6.02 -14.71 6.12
CA GLN A 51 -4.89 -15.56 6.45
C GLN A 51 -4.00 -15.84 5.23
N ALA A 52 -4.57 -16.08 4.07
CA ALA A 52 -3.83 -16.28 2.83
C ALA A 52 -2.97 -15.06 2.49
N GLU A 53 -3.50 -13.85 2.63
CA GLU A 53 -2.77 -12.60 2.42
C GLU A 53 -1.64 -12.42 3.44
N LYS A 54 -1.88 -12.73 4.71
CA LYS A 54 -0.87 -12.71 5.78
C LYS A 54 0.27 -13.68 5.47
N MET A 55 -0.04 -14.90 5.07
CA MET A 55 0.96 -15.92 4.70
C MET A 55 1.78 -15.49 3.47
N ARG A 56 1.15 -14.90 2.45
CA ARG A 56 1.87 -14.33 1.29
C ARG A 56 2.88 -13.26 1.71
N LYS A 57 2.48 -12.36 2.61
CA LYS A 57 3.37 -11.32 3.16
C LYS A 57 4.55 -11.91 3.91
N TYR A 58 4.31 -12.91 4.75
CA TYR A 58 5.38 -13.56 5.51
C TYR A 58 6.34 -14.32 4.61
N ARG A 59 5.84 -15.01 3.59
CA ARG A 59 6.67 -15.68 2.60
C ARG A 59 7.54 -14.67 1.83
N ALA A 60 6.96 -13.57 1.36
CA ALA A 60 7.70 -12.51 0.69
C ALA A 60 8.76 -11.86 1.60
N MET A 61 8.44 -11.65 2.87
CA MET A 61 9.36 -11.14 3.88
C MET A 61 10.56 -12.08 4.06
N ALA A 62 10.33 -13.39 4.17
CA ALA A 62 11.36 -14.40 4.36
C ALA A 62 12.31 -14.58 3.16
N THR A 63 12.03 -13.98 2.00
CA THR A 63 12.99 -13.93 0.87
C THR A 63 14.05 -12.85 1.06
N ARG A 64 13.82 -11.88 1.95
CA ARG A 64 14.65 -10.68 2.07
C ARG A 64 15.25 -10.49 3.47
N ILE A 65 14.54 -10.90 4.51
CA ILE A 65 15.01 -10.80 5.90
C ILE A 65 15.63 -12.13 6.32
N THR A 66 16.88 -12.09 6.76
CA THR A 66 17.62 -13.25 7.25
C THR A 66 17.42 -13.43 8.75
N ARG A 67 17.72 -14.64 9.25
CA ARG A 67 17.70 -14.93 10.70
C ARG A 67 18.70 -14.05 11.47
N SER A 68 19.89 -13.81 10.88
CA SER A 68 20.88 -12.91 11.51
C SER A 68 20.34 -11.48 11.63
N GLU A 69 19.72 -10.97 10.57
CA GLU A 69 19.13 -9.62 10.59
C GLU A 69 18.00 -9.50 11.63
N LEU A 70 17.16 -10.56 11.75
CA LEU A 70 16.13 -10.58 12.77
C LEU A 70 16.70 -10.62 14.19
N LYS A 71 17.81 -11.35 14.40
CA LYS A 71 18.53 -11.38 15.68
C LYS A 71 19.00 -9.97 16.07
N ASP A 72 19.67 -9.27 15.14
CA ASP A 72 20.11 -7.89 15.36
C ASP A 72 18.94 -6.95 15.73
N ILE A 73 17.80 -7.09 15.05
CA ILE A 73 16.58 -6.32 15.35
C ILE A 73 16.04 -6.66 16.74
N SER A 74 15.99 -7.94 17.11
CA SER A 74 15.50 -8.38 18.41
C SER A 74 16.39 -7.87 19.56
N GLU A 75 17.69 -7.87 19.39
CA GLU A 75 18.64 -7.30 20.36
C GLU A 75 18.44 -5.78 20.52
N LEU A 76 18.21 -5.06 19.41
CA LEU A 76 17.92 -3.63 19.44
C LEU A 76 16.58 -3.34 20.15
N THR A 77 15.54 -4.16 19.96
CA THR A 77 14.25 -3.98 20.66
C THR A 77 14.41 -4.14 22.17
N GLN A 78 15.21 -5.13 22.60
CA GLN A 78 15.53 -5.33 24.02
C GLN A 78 16.34 -4.16 24.58
N LEU A 79 17.39 -3.72 23.88
CA LEU A 79 18.27 -2.63 24.31
C LEU A 79 17.50 -1.30 24.51
N HIS A 80 16.56 -0.99 23.63
CA HIS A 80 15.83 0.28 23.67
C HIS A 80 14.46 0.19 24.37
N GLY A 81 14.04 -0.97 24.82
CA GLY A 81 12.75 -1.13 25.49
C GLY A 81 11.54 -0.83 24.59
N LYS A 82 11.64 -1.11 23.28
CA LYS A 82 10.60 -0.78 22.29
C LYS A 82 10.23 -2.01 21.46
N ALA A 83 8.96 -2.42 21.56
CA ALA A 83 8.47 -3.56 20.81
C ALA A 83 8.28 -3.25 19.32
N LEU A 84 8.70 -4.18 18.48
CA LEU A 84 8.28 -4.27 17.08
C LEU A 84 7.43 -5.53 16.90
N GLY A 85 6.68 -5.58 15.82
CA GLY A 85 5.88 -6.76 15.47
C GLY A 85 6.10 -7.20 14.03
N PRO A 86 5.49 -8.33 13.61
CA PRO A 86 5.64 -8.90 12.27
C PRO A 86 5.32 -7.94 11.14
N THR A 87 4.34 -7.04 11.33
CA THR A 87 3.96 -6.03 10.33
C THR A 87 5.06 -5.01 10.05
N HIS A 88 5.87 -4.68 11.05
CA HIS A 88 7.05 -3.83 10.87
C HIS A 88 8.12 -4.54 10.03
N LEU A 89 8.36 -5.83 10.28
CA LEU A 89 9.27 -6.63 9.45
C LEU A 89 8.80 -6.73 7.99
N VAL A 90 7.51 -6.95 7.77
CA VAL A 90 6.92 -6.95 6.43
C VAL A 90 7.13 -5.59 5.75
N ALA A 91 6.98 -4.49 6.47
CA ALA A 91 7.26 -3.17 5.92
C ALA A 91 8.75 -3.01 5.58
N LEU A 92 9.65 -3.32 6.50
CA LEU A 92 11.10 -3.25 6.31
C LEU A 92 11.58 -4.13 5.14
N SER A 93 10.97 -5.29 4.92
CA SER A 93 11.33 -6.19 3.83
C SER A 93 11.14 -5.59 2.43
N ARG A 94 10.39 -4.48 2.30
CA ARG A 94 10.24 -3.75 1.03
C ARG A 94 11.52 -3.04 0.59
N LEU A 95 12.41 -2.75 1.53
CA LEU A 95 13.74 -2.21 1.23
C LEU A 95 14.63 -3.34 0.74
N THR A 96 15.29 -3.16 -0.40
CA THR A 96 16.15 -4.19 -0.99
C THR A 96 17.51 -4.27 -0.32
N LYS A 97 18.06 -3.11 0.10
CA LYS A 97 19.40 -3.03 0.67
C LYS A 97 19.37 -3.31 2.18
N VAL A 98 20.13 -4.30 2.64
CA VAL A 98 20.24 -4.71 4.05
C VAL A 98 20.68 -3.54 4.94
N GLY A 99 21.68 -2.77 4.50
CA GLY A 99 22.19 -1.62 5.27
C GLY A 99 21.14 -0.53 5.51
N GLU A 100 20.28 -0.27 4.53
CA GLU A 100 19.19 0.69 4.68
C GLU A 100 18.12 0.17 5.64
N ARG A 101 17.77 -1.12 5.54
CA ARG A 101 16.83 -1.76 6.48
C ARG A 101 17.31 -1.66 7.92
N ARG A 102 18.60 -2.00 8.17
CA ARG A 102 19.20 -1.90 9.52
C ARG A 102 19.18 -0.49 10.06
N LYS A 103 19.56 0.51 9.24
CA LYS A 103 19.54 1.92 9.63
C LYS A 103 18.12 2.36 10.04
N ILE A 104 17.14 2.07 9.21
CA ILE A 104 15.74 2.45 9.47
C ILE A 104 15.20 1.70 10.69
N ALA A 105 15.44 0.39 10.80
CA ALA A 105 15.01 -0.40 11.96
C ALA A 105 15.58 0.17 13.26
N LYS A 106 16.88 0.49 13.29
CA LYS A 106 17.53 1.10 14.45
C LYS A 106 16.88 2.43 14.87
N VAL A 107 16.59 3.30 13.90
CA VAL A 107 15.94 4.59 14.20
C VAL A 107 14.50 4.39 14.64
N ALA A 108 13.75 3.50 13.97
CA ALA A 108 12.36 3.19 14.31
C ALA A 108 12.23 2.64 15.72
N ILE A 109 13.15 1.75 16.14
CA ILE A 109 13.17 1.18 17.48
C ILE A 109 13.54 2.26 18.50
N ARG A 110 14.61 3.01 18.26
CA ARG A 110 15.06 4.08 19.17
C ARG A 110 13.97 5.13 19.41
N GLU A 111 13.30 5.57 18.36
CA GLU A 111 12.28 6.61 18.42
C GLU A 111 10.88 6.06 18.72
N GLY A 112 10.69 4.74 18.69
CA GLY A 112 9.42 4.09 18.98
C GLY A 112 8.37 4.34 17.89
N TRP A 113 8.77 4.26 16.60
CA TRP A 113 7.85 4.47 15.50
C TRP A 113 6.81 3.36 15.43
N GLY A 114 5.54 3.76 15.32
CA GLY A 114 4.48 2.84 14.92
C GLY A 114 4.56 2.52 13.42
N LEU A 115 3.81 1.51 12.99
CA LEU A 115 3.81 1.04 11.60
C LEU A 115 3.54 2.16 10.58
N ALA A 116 2.57 3.05 10.86
CA ALA A 116 2.22 4.14 9.97
C ALA A 116 3.38 5.14 9.78
N GLU A 117 4.06 5.49 10.88
CA GLU A 117 5.23 6.38 10.83
C GLU A 117 6.40 5.74 10.09
N LEU A 118 6.70 4.47 10.38
CA LEU A 118 7.72 3.71 9.66
C LEU A 118 7.44 3.73 8.14
N GLN A 119 6.21 3.44 7.73
CA GLN A 119 5.84 3.44 6.31
C GLN A 119 5.93 4.83 5.67
N ARG A 120 5.57 5.88 6.42
CA ARG A 120 5.66 7.27 5.98
C ARG A 120 7.13 7.68 5.74
N ARG A 121 8.02 7.34 6.68
CA ARG A 121 9.46 7.62 6.58
C ARG A 121 10.13 6.85 5.45
N MET A 122 9.79 5.57 5.30
CA MET A 122 10.28 4.75 4.20
C MET A 122 9.87 5.32 2.84
N ARG A 123 8.63 5.76 2.67
CA ARG A 123 8.17 6.41 1.42
C ARG A 123 8.96 7.68 1.10
N ARG A 124 9.29 8.49 2.11
CA ARG A 124 10.10 9.70 1.91
C ARG A 124 11.54 9.39 1.48
N GLN A 125 12.13 8.33 2.04
CA GLN A 125 13.52 7.95 1.71
C GLN A 125 13.64 7.25 0.36
N LEU A 126 12.66 6.44 0.00
CA LEU A 126 12.64 5.77 -1.29
C LEU A 126 12.39 6.74 -2.46
N GLY A 127 12.00 7.99 -2.16
CA GLY A 127 11.57 8.96 -3.16
C GLY A 127 10.27 8.51 -3.84
N PRO A 128 9.71 9.30 -4.75
CA PRO A 128 8.69 8.80 -5.65
C PRO A 128 9.34 7.67 -6.45
N GLN A 129 8.89 6.44 -6.23
CA GLN A 129 9.30 5.32 -7.08
C GLN A 129 8.98 5.73 -8.51
N LYS A 130 10.05 5.97 -9.33
CA LYS A 130 9.91 6.29 -10.76
C LYS A 130 9.15 5.19 -11.51
N ASP A 131 9.04 4.02 -10.90
CA ASP A 131 8.28 2.87 -11.36
C ASP A 131 7.17 2.48 -10.36
N ALA A 132 6.47 3.46 -9.79
CA ALA A 132 5.11 3.19 -9.39
C ALA A 132 4.31 2.94 -10.68
N THR A 133 4.64 1.84 -11.37
CA THR A 133 3.68 1.16 -12.22
C THR A 133 2.42 1.13 -11.39
N VAL A 134 1.46 1.86 -11.86
CA VAL A 134 0.11 1.92 -11.31
C VAL A 134 -0.22 0.53 -10.78
N VAL A 135 -0.21 0.36 -9.43
CA VAL A 135 -0.49 -0.90 -8.78
C VAL A 135 -2.01 -1.08 -8.83
N GLY A 136 -2.45 -1.37 -10.01
CA GLY A 136 -3.73 -1.88 -10.39
C GLY A 136 -3.43 -2.71 -11.62
N ARG A 137 -3.87 -3.95 -11.61
CA ARG A 137 -3.89 -4.76 -12.81
C ARG A 137 -4.49 -3.88 -13.88
N LYS A 138 -3.66 -3.42 -14.85
CA LYS A 138 -4.17 -2.69 -16.02
C LYS A 138 -5.28 -3.57 -16.55
N ARG A 139 -6.54 -3.14 -16.40
CA ARG A 139 -7.65 -3.82 -17.06
C ARG A 139 -7.27 -3.83 -18.51
N GLN A 140 -7.03 -5.00 -19.08
CA GLN A 140 -6.93 -5.15 -20.53
C GLN A 140 -8.31 -4.75 -21.04
N ILE A 141 -8.37 -3.58 -21.67
CA ILE A 141 -9.58 -3.12 -22.31
C ILE A 141 -9.70 -3.98 -23.56
N ASP A 142 -10.82 -4.64 -23.73
CA ASP A 142 -11.12 -5.27 -25.01
C ASP A 142 -11.40 -4.17 -26.04
N LEU A 143 -10.36 -3.85 -26.79
CA LEU A 143 -10.43 -2.81 -27.83
C LEU A 143 -11.31 -3.20 -29.02
N MET A 144 -11.76 -4.45 -29.08
CA MET A 144 -12.72 -4.93 -30.11
C MET A 144 -14.17 -4.79 -29.64
N SER A 145 -14.42 -4.48 -28.37
CA SER A 145 -15.75 -4.25 -27.83
C SER A 145 -16.04 -2.75 -27.68
N GLU A 146 -16.97 -2.24 -28.49
CA GLU A 146 -17.46 -0.85 -28.39
C GLU A 146 -17.97 -0.58 -26.95
N THR A 147 -18.73 -1.50 -26.38
CA THR A 147 -19.29 -1.37 -25.03
C THR A 147 -18.19 -1.24 -23.98
N ALA A 148 -17.15 -2.09 -24.04
CA ALA A 148 -16.04 -2.04 -23.09
C ALA A 148 -15.25 -0.72 -23.20
N ILE A 149 -15.08 -0.19 -24.39
CA ILE A 149 -14.45 1.13 -24.63
C ILE A 149 -15.31 2.25 -24.04
N LEU A 150 -16.61 2.24 -24.30
CA LEU A 150 -17.54 3.26 -23.81
C LEU A 150 -17.63 3.24 -22.26
N GLU A 151 -17.69 2.06 -21.64
CA GLU A 151 -17.66 1.92 -20.18
C GLU A 151 -16.36 2.47 -19.57
N GLN A 152 -15.23 2.24 -20.23
CA GLN A 152 -13.95 2.79 -19.77
C GLN A 152 -13.92 4.32 -19.87
N ILE A 153 -14.41 4.89 -20.98
CA ILE A 153 -14.50 6.34 -21.15
C ILE A 153 -15.43 6.93 -20.09
N SER A 154 -16.62 6.34 -19.88
CA SER A 154 -17.56 6.76 -18.84
C SER A 154 -16.90 6.75 -17.46
N GLY A 155 -16.19 5.68 -17.10
CA GLY A 155 -15.47 5.58 -15.82
C GLY A 155 -14.42 6.67 -15.61
N LEU A 156 -13.67 7.03 -16.65
CA LEU A 156 -12.70 8.12 -16.60
C LEU A 156 -13.37 9.49 -16.44
N CYS A 157 -14.45 9.73 -17.16
CA CYS A 157 -15.22 10.96 -17.04
C CYS A 157 -15.81 11.13 -15.63
N LEU A 158 -16.40 10.09 -15.07
CA LEU A 158 -16.90 10.10 -13.68
C LEU A 158 -15.80 10.35 -12.65
N SER A 159 -14.61 9.79 -12.85
CA SER A 159 -13.46 10.05 -11.98
C SER A 159 -13.02 11.51 -12.02
N TRP A 160 -13.02 12.12 -13.20
CA TRP A 160 -12.73 13.54 -13.36
C TRP A 160 -13.80 14.42 -12.69
N ILE A 161 -15.09 14.12 -12.90
CA ILE A 161 -16.20 14.86 -12.29
C ILE A 161 -16.10 14.82 -10.76
N ARG A 162 -15.80 13.66 -10.17
CA ARG A 162 -15.59 13.54 -8.71
C ARG A 162 -14.42 14.40 -8.23
N LEU A 163 -13.30 14.37 -8.94
CA LEU A 163 -12.13 15.21 -8.62
C LEU A 163 -12.51 16.70 -8.65
N ASN A 164 -13.21 17.14 -9.71
CA ASN A 164 -13.67 18.51 -9.85
C ASN A 164 -14.57 18.92 -8.68
N THR A 165 -15.55 18.09 -8.34
CA THR A 165 -16.45 18.32 -7.17
C THR A 165 -15.66 18.44 -5.87
N GLN A 166 -14.67 17.58 -5.64
CA GLN A 166 -13.83 17.65 -4.45
C GLN A 166 -13.02 18.95 -4.39
N LEU A 167 -12.44 19.38 -5.51
CA LEU A 167 -11.66 20.60 -5.58
C LEU A 167 -12.51 21.85 -5.37
N GLN A 168 -13.77 21.86 -5.87
CA GLN A 168 -14.72 22.94 -5.62
C GLN A 168 -15.19 22.99 -4.18
N GLN A 169 -15.49 21.85 -3.56
CA GLN A 169 -15.93 21.78 -2.15
C GLN A 169 -14.86 22.27 -1.17
N THR A 170 -13.56 22.17 -1.54
CA THR A 170 -12.48 22.67 -0.68
C THR A 170 -12.29 24.18 -0.80
N GLU A 171 -12.92 24.87 -1.74
CA GLU A 171 -12.90 26.34 -1.85
C GLU A 171 -13.73 27.01 -0.75
N ASP A 172 -14.72 26.33 -0.19
CA ASP A 172 -15.59 26.84 0.87
C ASP A 172 -14.92 26.80 2.27
N LEU A 173 -13.72 26.22 2.39
CA LEU A 173 -12.98 26.16 3.64
C LEU A 173 -12.13 27.41 3.85
N PRO A 174 -12.02 27.93 5.11
CA PRO A 174 -11.15 29.07 5.41
C PRO A 174 -9.68 28.71 5.19
N GLY A 175 -9.12 29.19 4.10
CA GLY A 175 -7.73 28.96 3.67
C GLY A 175 -7.70 28.68 2.17
N LYS A 176 -6.62 29.10 1.49
CA LYS A 176 -6.43 28.86 0.05
C LYS A 176 -6.26 27.36 -0.18
N SER A 177 -7.29 26.67 -0.61
CA SER A 177 -7.31 25.23 -0.92
C SER A 177 -8.02 24.94 -2.25
N GLY A 178 -7.81 23.77 -2.80
CA GLY A 178 -8.46 23.36 -4.03
C GLY A 178 -7.97 24.10 -5.27
N LEU A 179 -8.89 24.50 -6.14
CA LEU A 179 -8.57 25.19 -7.41
C LEU A 179 -7.89 26.54 -7.18
N SER A 180 -8.10 27.21 -6.04
CA SER A 180 -7.51 28.50 -5.72
C SER A 180 -5.98 28.46 -5.60
N LEU A 181 -5.40 27.29 -5.37
CA LEU A 181 -3.94 27.07 -5.32
C LEU A 181 -3.29 27.08 -6.72
N LEU A 182 -4.10 26.89 -7.78
CA LEU A 182 -3.59 26.83 -9.13
C LEU A 182 -3.47 28.26 -9.73
N PRO A 183 -2.49 28.49 -10.63
CA PRO A 183 -2.43 29.70 -11.42
C PRO A 183 -3.71 29.92 -12.23
N GLN A 184 -4.12 31.18 -12.40
CA GLN A 184 -5.38 31.54 -13.07
C GLN A 184 -5.58 30.84 -14.40
N LYS A 185 -4.58 30.84 -15.28
CA LYS A 185 -4.62 30.19 -16.58
C LYS A 185 -4.92 28.70 -16.51
N LEU A 186 -4.37 27.99 -15.48
CA LEU A 186 -4.65 26.57 -15.28
C LEU A 186 -6.06 26.35 -14.74
N ARG A 187 -6.59 27.24 -13.92
CA ARG A 187 -7.98 27.17 -13.44
C ARG A 187 -8.98 27.31 -14.59
N GLU A 188 -8.74 28.24 -15.49
CA GLU A 188 -9.58 28.43 -16.69
C GLU A 188 -9.56 27.18 -17.57
N GLN A 189 -8.37 26.65 -17.86
CA GLN A 189 -8.23 25.40 -18.64
C GLN A 189 -8.88 24.20 -17.96
N PHE A 190 -8.76 24.09 -16.63
CA PHE A 190 -9.40 23.02 -15.87
C PHE A 190 -10.93 23.11 -15.95
N THR A 191 -11.48 24.31 -15.87
CA THR A 191 -12.92 24.55 -15.96
C THR A 191 -13.44 24.21 -17.36
N GLU A 192 -12.77 24.64 -18.42
CA GLU A 192 -13.11 24.28 -19.79
C GLU A 192 -13.07 22.77 -20.02
N ALA A 193 -12.01 22.10 -19.57
CA ALA A 193 -11.88 20.65 -19.65
C ALA A 193 -13.04 19.95 -18.92
N SER A 194 -13.43 20.45 -17.74
CA SER A 194 -14.52 19.88 -16.97
C SER A 194 -15.88 19.96 -17.69
N ILE A 195 -16.15 21.05 -18.39
CA ILE A 195 -17.35 21.20 -19.21
C ILE A 195 -17.35 20.21 -20.39
N LEU A 196 -16.22 20.05 -21.06
CA LEU A 196 -16.07 19.11 -22.17
C LEU A 196 -16.23 17.66 -21.74
N ILE A 197 -15.63 17.30 -20.59
CA ILE A 197 -15.73 15.96 -20.02
C ILE A 197 -17.15 15.64 -19.58
N ALA A 198 -17.88 16.59 -18.99
CA ALA A 198 -19.28 16.39 -18.63
C ALA A 198 -20.17 16.14 -19.89
N LYS A 199 -19.92 16.89 -20.99
CA LYS A 199 -20.60 16.65 -22.26
C LYS A 199 -20.24 15.27 -22.85
N LEU A 200 -18.98 14.88 -22.77
CA LEU A 200 -18.52 13.56 -23.23
C LEU A 200 -19.22 12.46 -22.45
N GLN A 201 -19.29 12.58 -21.11
CA GLN A 201 -19.99 11.63 -20.25
C GLN A 201 -21.44 11.41 -20.71
N GLN A 202 -22.18 12.49 -20.86
CA GLN A 202 -23.59 12.39 -21.31
C GLN A 202 -23.75 11.69 -22.67
N ARG A 203 -22.85 11.96 -23.62
CA ARG A 203 -22.87 11.31 -24.95
C ARG A 203 -22.53 9.82 -24.82
N THR A 204 -21.55 9.49 -24.00
CA THR A 204 -21.11 8.10 -23.76
C THR A 204 -22.24 7.29 -23.14
N ASP A 205 -22.90 7.81 -22.11
CA ASP A 205 -24.00 7.13 -21.43
C ASP A 205 -25.18 6.87 -22.39
N LYS A 206 -25.56 7.89 -23.18
CA LYS A 206 -26.59 7.70 -24.23
C LYS A 206 -26.23 6.66 -25.29
N ARG A 207 -24.93 6.51 -25.59
CA ARG A 207 -24.48 5.50 -26.56
C ARG A 207 -24.50 4.12 -25.94
N ILE A 208 -24.06 3.98 -24.69
CA ILE A 208 -24.15 2.72 -23.93
C ILE A 208 -25.59 2.22 -23.87
N GLU A 209 -26.54 3.08 -23.52
CA GLU A 209 -27.97 2.73 -23.48
C GLU A 209 -28.52 2.23 -24.85
N ARG A 210 -27.98 2.73 -25.95
CA ARG A 210 -28.39 2.28 -27.29
C ARG A 210 -27.78 0.96 -27.71
N VAL A 211 -26.57 0.65 -27.25
CA VAL A 211 -25.85 -0.57 -27.59
C VAL A 211 -26.28 -1.76 -26.70
N THR A 212 -26.82 -1.47 -25.52
CA THR A 212 -27.28 -2.48 -24.55
C THR A 212 -28.77 -2.83 -24.66
N ARG A 213 -29.52 -2.09 -25.47
CA ARG A 213 -30.91 -2.44 -25.88
C ARG A 213 -30.91 -3.30 -27.12
#